data_37d8fd03622bae0f9e656feffd41e57d
#
_entry.id   37d8fd03622bae0f9e656feffd41e57d
#
_cell.length_a   1.000
_cell.length_b   1.000
_cell.length_c   1.000
_cell.angle_alpha   90.00
_cell.angle_beta   90.00
_cell.angle_gamma   90.00
#
_symmetry.space_group_name_H-M   'P 1'
#
loop_
_entity.id
_entity.type
_entity.pdbx_description
1 polymer ?
#
loop_
_entity_poly.entity_id
_entity_poly.type
_entity_poly.pdbx_seq_one_letter_code
_entity_poly.pdbx_strand_id
1 'polypeptide(L)'
;MKLNNSYIIGCHIMFYEIEMVEEYFRSVRYALEEIENPEKVRVDILFNVSQYFEDCESEEKLQEIKDRCENLVVQNFAWCGNFRYKFYSDDEKPYTMADYRRELNNKGIDYDYTIWGESDCLMH
;
A
#
# COMPACT_ATOMS: atom_id res chain seq x y z
N MET A 1 17.79 -12.63 8.09
CA MET A 1 16.94 -13.76 7.63
C MET A 1 16.92 -13.79 6.12
N LYS A 2 17.11 -14.95 5.53
CA LYS A 2 17.06 -15.11 4.08
C LYS A 2 15.76 -15.82 3.69
N LEU A 3 15.04 -15.26 2.72
CA LEU A 3 13.79 -15.86 2.23
C LEU A 3 14.07 -16.84 1.10
N ASN A 4 13.36 -17.98 1.13
CA ASN A 4 13.43 -18.98 0.06
C ASN A 4 12.29 -18.85 -0.94
N ASN A 5 11.23 -18.12 -0.56
CA ASN A 5 10.03 -17.96 -1.37
C ASN A 5 9.81 -16.47 -1.69
N SER A 6 8.97 -16.23 -2.69
CA SER A 6 8.57 -14.87 -3.05
C SER A 6 7.24 -14.50 -2.38
N TYR A 7 7.10 -13.22 -2.03
CA TYR A 7 5.94 -12.70 -1.33
C TYR A 7 5.45 -11.42 -1.99
N ILE A 8 4.13 -11.24 -1.99
CA ILE A 8 3.55 -9.95 -2.29
C ILE A 8 2.74 -9.49 -1.06
N ILE A 9 3.03 -8.28 -0.60
CA ILE A 9 2.29 -7.63 0.48
C ILE A 9 1.43 -6.56 -0.15
N GLY A 10 0.12 -6.71 -0.04
CA GLY A 10 -0.82 -5.75 -0.58
C GLY A 10 -1.55 -5.00 0.51
N CYS A 11 -1.82 -3.73 0.29
CA CYS A 11 -2.57 -2.92 1.23
C CYS A 11 -3.49 -1.95 0.48
N HIS A 12 -4.78 -1.97 0.84
CA HIS A 12 -5.78 -1.02 0.35
C HIS A 12 -6.02 0.02 1.45
N ILE A 13 -5.64 1.26 1.17
CA ILE A 13 -5.67 2.34 2.15
C ILE A 13 -6.71 3.37 1.75
N MET A 14 -7.68 3.61 2.66
CA MET A 14 -8.65 4.68 2.51
C MET A 14 -8.01 6.01 2.91
N PHE A 15 -8.41 7.09 2.27
CA PHE A 15 -7.82 8.41 2.52
C PHE A 15 -7.86 8.82 4.00
N TYR A 16 -8.92 8.42 4.72
CA TYR A 16 -9.08 8.80 6.12
C TYR A 16 -8.18 8.00 7.07
N GLU A 17 -7.50 6.97 6.57
CA GLU A 17 -6.57 6.16 7.36
C GLU A 17 -5.13 6.69 7.34
N ILE A 18 -4.90 7.81 6.64
CA ILE A 18 -3.54 8.29 6.39
C ILE A 18 -2.72 8.55 7.67
N GLU A 19 -3.40 8.88 8.77
CA GLU A 19 -2.71 9.09 10.04
C GLU A 19 -2.10 7.80 10.59
N MET A 20 -2.70 6.65 10.25
CA MET A 20 -2.19 5.34 10.67
C MET A 20 -1.17 4.75 9.70
N VAL A 21 -1.17 5.24 8.47
CA VAL A 21 -0.35 4.69 7.39
C VAL A 21 1.14 4.82 7.68
N GLU A 22 1.56 5.93 8.26
CA GLU A 22 2.97 6.17 8.56
C GLU A 22 3.54 5.08 9.47
N GLU A 23 2.84 4.74 10.54
CA GLU A 23 3.28 3.70 11.46
C GLU A 23 3.26 2.32 10.80
N TYR A 24 2.21 2.05 10.01
CA TYR A 24 2.11 0.79 9.29
C TYR A 24 3.27 0.61 8.32
N PHE A 25 3.56 1.62 7.49
CA PHE A 25 4.66 1.55 6.54
C PHE A 25 6.01 1.39 7.24
N ARG A 26 6.18 2.08 8.37
CA ARG A 26 7.40 1.94 9.17
C ARG A 26 7.56 0.51 9.69
N SER A 27 6.49 -0.11 10.14
CA SER A 27 6.52 -1.50 10.60
C SER A 27 6.88 -2.47 9.48
N VAL A 28 6.34 -2.27 8.29
CA VAL A 28 6.68 -3.08 7.11
C VAL A 28 8.15 -2.89 6.73
N ARG A 29 8.63 -1.64 6.73
CA ARG A 29 10.02 -1.33 6.44
C ARG A 29 10.96 -2.03 7.41
N TYR A 30 10.68 -1.99 8.70
CA TYR A 30 11.51 -2.65 9.70
C TYR A 30 11.54 -4.16 9.48
N ALA A 31 10.42 -4.76 9.14
CA ALA A 31 10.39 -6.18 8.80
C ALA A 31 11.25 -6.49 7.58
N LEU A 32 11.20 -5.64 6.55
CA LEU A 32 12.01 -5.82 5.33
C LEU A 32 13.51 -5.63 5.59
N GLU A 33 13.88 -4.72 6.49
CA GLU A 33 15.29 -4.47 6.83
C GLU A 33 15.97 -5.70 7.45
N GLU A 34 15.20 -6.58 8.07
CA GLU A 34 15.73 -7.81 8.67
C GLU A 34 15.92 -8.94 7.64
N ILE A 35 15.49 -8.72 6.40
CA ILE A 35 15.58 -9.71 5.33
C ILE A 35 16.82 -9.45 4.49
N GLU A 36 17.64 -10.49 4.27
CA GLU A 36 18.87 -10.36 3.48
C GLU A 36 18.58 -10.15 1.98
N ASN A 37 17.46 -10.67 1.50
CA ASN A 37 17.05 -10.58 0.10
C ASN A 37 15.65 -9.96 -0.05
N PRO A 38 15.51 -8.65 0.26
CA PRO A 38 14.20 -7.98 0.24
C PRO A 38 13.56 -7.92 -1.15
N GLU A 39 14.31 -8.16 -2.21
CA GLU A 39 13.79 -8.24 -3.57
C GLU A 39 12.81 -9.40 -3.76
N LYS A 40 12.77 -10.35 -2.85
CA LYS A 40 11.77 -11.43 -2.83
C LYS A 40 10.40 -10.96 -2.35
N VAL A 41 10.33 -9.77 -1.80
CA VAL A 41 9.08 -9.20 -1.27
C VAL A 41 8.70 -7.99 -2.11
N ARG A 42 7.50 -8.05 -2.69
CA ARG A 42 6.92 -6.91 -3.39
C ARG A 42 5.90 -6.24 -2.49
N VAL A 43 5.99 -4.92 -2.38
CA VAL A 43 5.00 -4.12 -1.66
C VAL A 43 4.09 -3.45 -2.69
N ASP A 44 2.79 -3.75 -2.63
CA ASP A 44 1.79 -3.22 -3.55
C ASP A 44 0.74 -2.46 -2.75
N ILE A 45 0.54 -1.19 -3.08
CA ILE A 45 -0.29 -0.28 -2.30
C ILE A 45 -1.31 0.41 -3.20
N LEU A 46 -2.57 0.39 -2.77
CA LEU A 46 -3.63 1.17 -3.41
C LEU A 46 -4.16 2.20 -2.43
N PHE A 47 -4.08 3.47 -2.79
CA PHE A 47 -4.70 4.55 -2.05
C PHE A 47 -6.07 4.86 -2.68
N ASN A 48 -7.12 4.60 -1.93
CA ASN A 48 -8.48 4.87 -2.38
C ASN A 48 -8.90 6.27 -1.93
N VAL A 49 -8.99 7.17 -2.88
CA VAL A 49 -9.40 8.56 -2.64
C VAL A 49 -10.75 8.88 -3.28
N SER A 50 -11.41 7.88 -3.88
CA SER A 50 -12.67 8.11 -4.59
C SER A 50 -13.78 8.66 -3.72
N GLN A 51 -13.94 8.13 -2.50
CA GLN A 51 -14.94 8.61 -1.56
C GLN A 51 -14.63 9.99 -1.01
N TYR A 52 -13.39 10.41 -1.12
CA TYR A 52 -12.96 11.70 -0.62
C TYR A 52 -13.36 12.85 -1.53
N PHE A 53 -13.57 12.60 -2.82
CA PHE A 53 -13.94 13.65 -3.76
C PHE A 53 -15.25 14.33 -3.39
N GLU A 54 -16.19 13.60 -2.79
CA GLU A 54 -17.46 14.17 -2.36
C GLU A 54 -17.28 15.16 -1.20
N ASP A 55 -16.31 14.90 -0.33
CA ASP A 55 -16.05 15.68 0.87
C ASP A 55 -14.84 16.60 0.72
N CYS A 56 -14.13 16.51 -0.39
CA CYS A 56 -12.95 17.34 -0.62
C CYS A 56 -13.34 18.75 -1.05
N GLU A 57 -12.96 19.74 -0.25
CA GLU A 57 -13.28 21.13 -0.51
C GLU A 57 -12.52 21.74 -1.69
N SER A 58 -11.37 21.14 -2.07
CA SER A 58 -10.56 21.68 -3.16
C SER A 58 -9.64 20.61 -3.75
N GLU A 59 -9.26 20.83 -5.02
CA GLU A 59 -8.26 20.00 -5.70
C GLU A 59 -6.89 20.12 -5.04
N GLU A 60 -6.60 21.27 -4.44
CA GLU A 60 -5.33 21.51 -3.74
C GLU A 60 -5.18 20.58 -2.53
N LYS A 61 -6.24 20.40 -1.74
CA LYS A 61 -6.20 19.48 -0.60
C LYS A 61 -6.02 18.03 -1.05
N LEU A 62 -6.69 17.65 -2.12
CA LEU A 62 -6.53 16.31 -2.67
C LEU A 62 -5.08 16.08 -3.11
N GLN A 63 -4.47 17.06 -3.77
CA GLN A 63 -3.09 16.97 -4.21
C GLN A 63 -2.12 16.87 -3.01
N GLU A 64 -2.38 17.62 -1.94
CA GLU A 64 -1.58 17.52 -0.71
C GLU A 64 -1.62 16.11 -0.12
N ILE A 65 -2.80 15.49 -0.10
CA ILE A 65 -2.96 14.13 0.39
C ILE A 65 -2.19 13.14 -0.49
N LYS A 66 -2.30 13.27 -1.82
CA LYS A 66 -1.56 12.43 -2.75
C LYS A 66 -0.05 12.59 -2.57
N ASP A 67 0.43 13.82 -2.44
CA ASP A 67 1.84 14.10 -2.23
C ASP A 67 2.34 13.48 -0.93
N ARG A 68 1.55 13.58 0.14
CA ARG A 68 1.89 12.96 1.43
C ARG A 68 1.96 11.44 1.32
N CYS A 69 0.99 10.81 0.66
CA CYS A 69 1.00 9.38 0.44
C CYS A 69 2.23 8.93 -0.34
N GLU A 70 2.53 9.63 -1.44
CA GLU A 70 3.68 9.34 -2.28
C GLU A 70 4.99 9.46 -1.49
N ASN A 71 5.15 10.52 -0.70
CA ASN A 71 6.32 10.71 0.13
C ASN A 71 6.50 9.58 1.14
N LEU A 72 5.42 9.14 1.77
CA LEU A 72 5.47 8.03 2.74
C LEU A 72 5.91 6.73 2.08
N VAL A 73 5.43 6.45 0.86
CA VAL A 73 5.84 5.26 0.12
C VAL A 73 7.32 5.33 -0.22
N VAL A 74 7.77 6.45 -0.77
CA VAL A 74 9.17 6.63 -1.19
C VAL A 74 10.12 6.54 0.02
N GLN A 75 9.79 7.21 1.12
CA GLN A 75 10.61 7.18 2.33
C GLN A 75 10.81 5.78 2.89
N ASN A 76 9.80 4.93 2.79
CA ASN A 76 9.85 3.61 3.42
C ASN A 76 10.30 2.50 2.49
N PHE A 77 10.08 2.62 1.18
CA PHE A 77 10.26 1.49 0.27
C PHE A 77 11.21 1.73 -0.91
N ALA A 78 11.63 2.97 -1.17
CA ALA A 78 12.53 3.25 -2.29
C ALA A 78 13.86 2.50 -2.20
N TRP A 79 14.36 2.27 -0.99
CA TRP A 79 15.64 1.59 -0.76
C TRP A 79 15.64 0.13 -1.22
N CYS A 80 14.49 -0.56 -1.18
CA CYS A 80 14.40 -1.95 -1.60
C CYS A 80 14.04 -2.10 -3.08
N GLY A 81 13.52 -1.06 -3.71
CA GLY A 81 13.23 -1.01 -5.14
C GLY A 81 12.07 -1.85 -5.65
N ASN A 82 11.50 -2.74 -4.84
CA ASN A 82 10.44 -3.64 -5.28
C ASN A 82 9.09 -3.24 -4.67
N PHE A 83 8.60 -2.09 -5.10
CA PHE A 83 7.34 -1.56 -4.63
C PHE A 83 6.55 -0.95 -5.78
N ARG A 84 5.23 -0.88 -5.59
CA ARG A 84 4.31 -0.21 -6.51
C ARG A 84 3.20 0.44 -5.69
N TYR A 85 2.76 1.61 -6.12
CA TYR A 85 1.59 2.25 -5.55
C TYR A 85 0.76 2.88 -6.66
N LYS A 86 -0.53 3.03 -6.40
CA LYS A 86 -1.44 3.74 -7.30
C LYS A 86 -2.55 4.41 -6.50
N PHE A 87 -3.20 5.38 -7.13
CA PHE A 87 -4.36 6.06 -6.59
C PHE A 87 -5.59 5.66 -7.37
N TYR A 88 -6.67 5.40 -6.66
CA TYR A 88 -7.98 5.16 -7.23
C TYR A 88 -8.89 6.34 -6.88
N SER A 89 -9.46 7.00 -7.89
CA SER A 89 -10.24 8.23 -7.70
C SER A 89 -11.49 8.32 -8.59
N ASP A 90 -12.05 7.19 -9.00
CA ASP A 90 -13.26 7.15 -9.80
C ASP A 90 -14.48 7.24 -8.88
N ASP A 91 -15.20 8.38 -8.91
CA ASP A 91 -16.36 8.61 -8.06
C ASP A 91 -17.62 7.90 -8.55
N GLU A 92 -17.68 7.56 -9.83
CA GLU A 92 -18.84 6.91 -10.42
C GLU A 92 -18.87 5.41 -10.10
N LYS A 93 -17.69 4.84 -9.83
CA LYS A 93 -17.57 3.41 -9.56
C LYS A 93 -16.80 3.20 -8.27
N PRO A 94 -17.49 2.92 -7.15
CA PRO A 94 -16.81 2.69 -5.90
C PRO A 94 -15.89 1.48 -5.98
N TYR A 95 -14.73 1.59 -5.34
CA TYR A 95 -13.76 0.53 -5.24
C TYR A 95 -13.79 -0.03 -3.83
N THR A 96 -14.15 -1.30 -3.69
CA THR A 96 -14.36 -1.93 -2.40
C THR A 96 -13.14 -2.75 -1.98
N MET A 97 -13.12 -3.17 -0.72
CA MET A 97 -12.12 -4.11 -0.21
C MET A 97 -12.15 -5.42 -1.00
N ALA A 98 -13.34 -5.86 -1.41
CA ALA A 98 -13.48 -7.09 -2.21
C ALA A 98 -12.83 -6.93 -3.58
N ASP A 99 -12.96 -5.76 -4.21
CA ASP A 99 -12.31 -5.47 -5.49
C ASP A 99 -10.80 -5.53 -5.36
N TYR A 100 -10.26 -4.96 -4.30
CA TYR A 100 -8.82 -4.96 -4.06
C TYR A 100 -8.29 -6.37 -3.80
N ARG A 101 -9.00 -7.16 -2.99
CA ARG A 101 -8.61 -8.54 -2.69
C ARG A 101 -8.58 -9.39 -3.95
N ARG A 102 -9.55 -9.18 -4.84
CA ARG A 102 -9.57 -9.88 -6.13
C ARG A 102 -8.38 -9.49 -6.99
N GLU A 103 -8.08 -8.21 -7.07
CA GLU A 103 -6.94 -7.69 -7.82
C GLU A 103 -5.62 -8.23 -7.25
N LEU A 104 -5.48 -8.20 -5.93
CA LEU A 104 -4.28 -8.69 -5.26
C LEU A 104 -4.10 -10.20 -5.45
N ASN A 105 -5.18 -10.98 -5.39
CA ASN A 105 -5.12 -12.41 -5.64
C ASN A 105 -4.64 -12.71 -7.06
N ASN A 106 -5.07 -11.93 -8.04
CA ASN A 106 -4.62 -12.08 -9.42
C ASN A 106 -3.13 -11.77 -9.56
N LYS A 107 -2.64 -10.74 -8.89
CA LYS A 107 -1.21 -10.42 -8.86
C LYS A 107 -0.42 -11.49 -8.11
N GLY A 108 -1.00 -12.07 -7.07
CA GLY A 108 -0.37 -13.07 -6.24
C GLY A 108 -0.10 -14.41 -6.94
N ILE A 109 -0.69 -14.64 -8.11
CA ILE A 109 -0.43 -15.86 -8.91
C ILE A 109 1.06 -16.00 -9.24
N ASP A 110 1.77 -14.89 -9.42
CA ASP A 110 3.19 -14.87 -9.76
C ASP A 110 4.11 -14.98 -8.53
N TYR A 111 3.54 -15.07 -7.33
CA TYR A 111 4.27 -15.12 -6.05
C TYR A 111 3.91 -16.38 -5.28
N ASP A 112 4.84 -16.82 -4.44
CA ASP A 112 4.59 -18.02 -3.61
C ASP A 112 3.56 -17.75 -2.51
N TYR A 113 3.56 -16.52 -1.95
CA TYR A 113 2.65 -16.14 -0.88
C TYR A 113 2.11 -14.74 -1.10
N THR A 114 0.84 -14.55 -0.71
CA THR A 114 0.17 -13.24 -0.71
C THR A 114 -0.16 -12.86 0.72
N ILE A 115 0.25 -11.67 1.13
CA ILE A 115 -0.04 -11.14 2.47
C ILE A 115 -0.94 -9.92 2.32
N TRP A 116 -2.09 -9.95 2.97
CA TRP A 116 -3.01 -8.82 2.99
C TRP A 116 -2.70 -7.95 4.20
N GLY A 117 -2.17 -6.76 3.95
CA GLY A 117 -1.86 -5.80 4.99
C GLY A 117 -3.03 -4.86 5.25
N GLU A 118 -3.21 -4.47 6.50
CA GLU A 118 -4.18 -3.48 6.91
C GLU A 118 -3.47 -2.37 7.67
N SER A 119 -3.80 -1.12 7.36
CA SER A 119 -3.11 0.05 7.92
C SER A 119 -3.29 0.21 9.43
N ASP A 120 -4.32 -0.39 10.00
CA ASP A 120 -4.58 -0.39 11.44
C ASP A 120 -3.94 -1.57 12.18
N CYS A 121 -3.23 -2.44 11.47
CA CYS A 121 -2.52 -3.59 12.03
C CYS A 121 -1.03 -3.49 11.73
N LEU A 122 -0.21 -3.36 12.78
CA LEU A 122 1.24 -3.31 12.61
C LEU A 122 1.79 -4.68 12.26
N MET A 123 2.77 -4.70 11.40
CA MET A 123 3.47 -5.92 11.03
C MET A 123 4.54 -6.25 12.08
N HIS A 124 4.59 -7.51 12.49
CA HIS A 124 5.54 -8.00 13.50
C HIS A 124 6.53 -9.00 12.92
#